data_5c694cc33b721e97f547e2dc4451309b
#
_entry.id   5c694cc33b721e97f547e2dc4451309b
#
_cell.length_a   1.000
_cell.length_b   1.000
_cell.length_c   1.000
_cell.angle_alpha   90.00
_cell.angle_beta   90.00
_cell.angle_gamma   90.00
#
_symmetry.space_group_name_H-M   'P 1'
#
loop_
_entity.id
_entity.type
_entity.pdbx_description
1 polymer ?
#
loop_
_entity_poly.entity_id
_entity_poly.type
_entity_poly.pdbx_seq_one_letter_code
_entity_poly.pdbx_strand_id
1 'polypeptide(L)'
;MFSIDRSPNHLVLLSICLLAALFLGFLDYISGYELSFSVFYLLPVSIAAWYIGLGAGILLSCTSAAIWQISNYLAGEVFSSPAIPLWNAITRLGFFIVVSILLTRLKKALEVERSQARSDFLTGVLNSRAFDQLATTEIQRSSRYDHPLTLAYIDIDNFKAINDEFGHSTGDALLKTVATTIFNNLRKSDYVARLGGDEFAVLLTETGAESALIVVARLQALVEEQMQEKRWPVTTSIGLVTCLKSPPSTDRLIQMADEQMYVCKRSGKDCIHSTIYTG
;
A
#
# COMPACT_ATOMS: atom_id res chain seq x y z
N MET A 1 -9.68 10.50 -4.24
CA MET A 1 -8.65 11.47 -3.81
C MET A 1 -8.72 11.60 -2.29
N PHE A 2 -7.66 11.37 -1.58
CA PHE A 2 -7.32 11.29 -0.17
C PHE A 2 -7.14 9.85 0.35
N SER A 3 -6.13 9.15 -0.17
CA SER A 3 -5.39 8.26 0.71
C SER A 3 -4.61 9.18 1.66
N ILE A 4 -5.02 9.25 2.92
CA ILE A 4 -4.17 9.76 3.99
C ILE A 4 -3.13 8.66 4.24
N ASP A 5 -2.18 8.54 3.34
CA ASP A 5 -0.87 8.00 3.65
C ASP A 5 -0.21 9.07 4.54
N ARG A 6 -0.52 9.04 5.84
CA ARG A 6 0.22 9.79 6.86
C ARG A 6 1.58 9.10 6.98
N SER A 7 2.41 9.23 5.96
CA SER A 7 3.83 9.12 6.17
C SER A 7 4.16 10.14 7.26
N PRO A 8 4.69 9.71 8.42
CA PRO A 8 5.04 10.65 9.47
C PRO A 8 5.95 11.69 8.82
N ASN A 9 5.66 12.97 9.08
CA ASN A 9 6.48 14.04 8.56
C ASN A 9 7.93 13.71 8.91
N HIS A 10 8.76 13.41 7.89
CA HIS A 10 10.12 12.90 8.09
C HIS A 10 10.94 13.80 9.00
N LEU A 11 10.69 15.12 8.98
CA LEU A 11 11.34 16.08 9.87
C LEU A 11 10.89 15.90 11.33
N VAL A 12 9.59 15.69 11.57
CA VAL A 12 9.07 15.45 12.92
C VAL A 12 9.61 14.13 13.48
N LEU A 13 9.60 13.07 12.68
CA LEU A 13 10.13 11.77 13.12
C LEU A 13 11.63 11.83 13.41
N LEU A 14 12.40 12.50 12.56
CA LEU A 14 13.83 12.71 12.78
C LEU A 14 14.10 13.49 14.07
N SER A 15 13.31 14.54 14.33
CA SER A 15 13.42 15.34 15.56
C SER A 15 13.11 14.50 16.80
N ILE A 16 12.10 13.65 16.75
CA ILE A 16 11.76 12.73 17.85
C ILE A 16 12.92 11.75 18.10
N CYS A 17 13.50 11.17 17.05
CA CYS A 17 14.64 10.27 17.17
C CYS A 17 15.88 10.96 17.76
N LEU A 18 16.16 12.21 17.37
CA LEU A 18 17.24 13.01 17.93
C LEU A 18 17.01 13.33 19.41
N LEU A 19 15.80 13.73 19.79
CA LEU A 19 15.43 13.96 21.19
C LEU A 19 15.56 12.69 22.04
N ALA A 20 15.16 11.54 21.50
CA ALA A 20 15.34 10.25 22.17
C ALA A 20 16.83 9.93 22.39
N ALA A 21 17.68 10.17 21.39
CA ALA A 21 19.11 9.97 21.51
C ALA A 21 19.74 10.91 22.57
N LEU A 22 19.31 12.17 22.61
CA LEU A 22 19.75 13.13 23.63
C LEU A 22 19.28 12.73 25.05
N PHE A 23 18.06 12.24 25.17
CA PHE A 23 17.53 11.74 26.43
C PHE A 23 18.33 10.52 26.94
N LEU A 24 18.69 9.59 26.05
CA LEU A 24 19.56 8.47 26.40
C LEU A 24 20.95 8.95 26.86
N GLY A 25 21.52 9.97 26.19
CA GLY A 25 22.78 10.57 26.62
C GLY A 25 22.70 11.22 28.02
N PHE A 26 21.55 11.84 28.31
CA PHE A 26 21.31 12.37 29.67
C PHE A 26 21.23 11.24 30.71
N LEU A 27 20.60 10.11 30.40
CA LEU A 27 20.58 8.93 31.28
C LEU A 27 21.97 8.35 31.48
N ASP A 28 22.79 8.19 30.39
CA ASP A 28 24.18 7.76 30.51
C ASP A 28 25.02 8.70 31.45
N TYR A 29 24.79 10.03 31.31
CA TYR A 29 25.47 11.01 32.14
C TYR A 29 25.11 10.89 33.62
N ILE A 30 23.81 10.71 33.98
CA ILE A 30 23.37 10.65 35.41
C ILE A 30 23.71 9.31 36.05
N SER A 31 23.65 8.21 35.26
CA SER A 31 23.95 6.87 35.81
C SER A 31 25.45 6.64 36.03
N GLY A 32 26.28 7.53 35.51
CA GLY A 32 27.73 7.37 35.52
C GLY A 32 28.22 6.29 34.56
N TYR A 33 29.52 6.05 34.54
CA TYR A 33 30.16 5.14 33.60
C TYR A 33 29.95 3.64 33.88
N GLU A 34 29.38 3.28 35.04
CA GLU A 34 29.17 1.87 35.41
C GLU A 34 27.98 1.24 34.67
N LEU A 35 26.97 2.04 34.32
CA LEU A 35 25.80 1.58 33.56
C LEU A 35 25.78 2.20 32.17
N SER A 36 25.81 1.37 31.13
CA SER A 36 25.78 1.85 29.76
C SER A 36 24.43 1.60 29.09
N PHE A 37 23.77 2.66 28.68
CA PHE A 37 22.53 2.60 27.86
C PHE A 37 22.81 2.48 26.36
N SER A 38 24.03 2.14 25.95
CA SER A 38 24.48 2.14 24.57
C SER A 38 23.59 1.32 23.61
N VAL A 39 23.04 0.20 24.07
CA VAL A 39 22.15 -0.66 23.27
C VAL A 39 20.84 0.06 22.92
N PHE A 40 20.33 0.92 23.79
CA PHE A 40 19.07 1.62 23.56
C PHE A 40 19.14 2.67 22.46
N TYR A 41 20.33 3.17 22.11
CA TYR A 41 20.50 4.06 20.93
C TYR A 41 20.16 3.36 19.62
N LEU A 42 20.12 2.02 19.59
CA LEU A 42 19.63 1.28 18.43
C LEU A 42 18.16 1.59 18.10
N LEU A 43 17.34 1.94 19.10
CA LEU A 43 15.91 2.23 18.86
C LEU A 43 15.74 3.44 17.95
N PRO A 44 16.22 4.66 18.29
CA PRO A 44 16.09 5.82 17.42
C PRO A 44 16.81 5.63 16.07
N VAL A 45 17.99 4.97 16.06
CA VAL A 45 18.72 4.66 14.81
C VAL A 45 17.90 3.73 13.89
N SER A 46 17.32 2.67 14.46
CA SER A 46 16.50 1.71 13.71
C SER A 46 15.22 2.33 13.17
N ILE A 47 14.54 3.15 13.97
CA ILE A 47 13.33 3.87 13.54
C ILE A 47 13.66 4.81 12.39
N ALA A 48 14.75 5.60 12.49
CA ALA A 48 15.15 6.50 11.42
C ALA A 48 15.53 5.75 10.14
N ALA A 49 16.31 4.66 10.25
CA ALA A 49 16.71 3.85 9.10
C ALA A 49 15.50 3.21 8.40
N TRP A 50 14.52 2.72 9.17
CA TRP A 50 13.35 2.03 8.63
C TRP A 50 12.32 2.96 8.02
N TYR A 51 11.97 4.06 8.69
CA TYR A 51 10.88 4.95 8.24
C TYR A 51 11.34 6.11 7.35
N ILE A 52 12.56 6.63 7.57
CA ILE A 52 13.07 7.78 6.79
C ILE A 52 14.04 7.29 5.70
N GLY A 53 14.95 6.36 6.05
CA GLY A 53 15.91 5.76 5.12
C GLY A 53 17.36 5.82 5.59
N LEU A 54 18.28 5.30 4.74
CA LEU A 54 19.69 5.10 5.08
C LEU A 54 20.39 6.39 5.52
N GLY A 55 20.13 7.50 4.86
CA GLY A 55 20.78 8.79 5.20
C GLY A 55 20.46 9.24 6.63
N ALA A 56 19.20 9.14 7.04
CA ALA A 56 18.77 9.45 8.39
C ALA A 56 19.34 8.46 9.41
N GLY A 57 19.38 7.16 9.08
CA GLY A 57 19.99 6.12 9.89
C GLY A 57 21.46 6.39 10.15
N ILE A 58 22.24 6.78 9.12
CA ILE A 58 23.67 7.14 9.26
C ILE A 58 23.83 8.41 10.11
N LEU A 59 23.02 9.44 9.87
CA LEU A 59 23.04 10.67 10.66
C LEU A 59 22.80 10.38 12.14
N LEU A 60 21.75 9.59 12.46
CA LEU A 60 21.47 9.15 13.83
C LEU A 60 22.59 8.29 14.41
N SER A 61 23.21 7.43 13.62
CA SER A 61 24.36 6.62 14.07
C SER A 61 25.53 7.49 14.51
N CYS A 62 25.87 8.50 13.69
CA CYS A 62 26.96 9.44 14.01
C CYS A 62 26.63 10.29 15.25
N THR A 63 25.42 10.87 15.31
CA THR A 63 25.01 11.71 16.44
C THR A 63 24.87 10.89 17.71
N SER A 64 24.32 9.68 17.68
CA SER A 64 24.20 8.78 18.84
C SER A 64 25.57 8.36 19.38
N ALA A 65 26.51 8.00 18.50
CA ALA A 65 27.87 7.66 18.92
C ALA A 65 28.58 8.87 19.56
N ALA A 66 28.40 10.07 19.01
CA ALA A 66 28.95 11.31 19.57
C ALA A 66 28.32 11.66 20.93
N ILE A 67 26.99 11.61 21.05
CA ILE A 67 26.27 11.87 22.29
C ILE A 67 26.76 10.93 23.39
N TRP A 68 26.81 9.63 23.10
CA TRP A 68 27.29 8.64 24.07
C TRP A 68 28.72 8.92 24.53
N GLN A 69 29.63 9.20 23.59
CA GLN A 69 31.04 9.51 23.90
C GLN A 69 31.17 10.75 24.80
N ILE A 70 30.41 11.80 24.48
CA ILE A 70 30.40 13.05 25.26
C ILE A 70 29.82 12.80 26.66
N SER A 71 28.71 12.04 26.78
CA SER A 71 28.07 11.74 28.07
C SER A 71 29.03 11.01 29.01
N ASN A 72 29.73 9.98 28.52
CA ASN A 72 30.69 9.23 29.33
C ASN A 72 31.91 10.08 29.73
N TYR A 73 32.39 10.90 28.85
CA TYR A 73 33.48 11.84 29.18
C TYR A 73 33.07 12.82 30.29
N LEU A 74 31.86 13.37 30.20
CA LEU A 74 31.31 14.27 31.25
C LEU A 74 31.01 13.54 32.56
N ALA A 75 30.66 12.25 32.50
CA ALA A 75 30.46 11.39 33.69
C ALA A 75 31.76 11.02 34.41
N GLY A 76 32.91 11.47 33.88
CA GLY A 76 34.21 11.29 34.53
C GLY A 76 34.88 9.95 34.24
N GLU A 77 34.55 9.28 33.15
CA GLU A 77 35.22 8.04 32.70
C GLU A 77 36.68 8.30 32.40
N VAL A 78 37.57 7.59 33.10
CA VAL A 78 39.03 7.72 32.95
C VAL A 78 39.59 6.49 32.25
N PHE A 79 40.23 6.68 31.11
CA PHE A 79 40.86 5.60 30.34
C PHE A 79 42.35 5.54 30.59
N SER A 80 42.92 4.34 30.61
CA SER A 80 44.35 4.11 30.72
C SER A 80 45.14 4.52 29.48
N SER A 81 44.44 4.69 28.32
CA SER A 81 45.05 5.13 27.04
C SER A 81 44.00 5.91 26.24
N PRO A 82 44.41 6.99 25.54
CA PRO A 82 43.52 7.75 24.66
C PRO A 82 43.02 6.95 23.43
N ALA A 83 43.62 5.80 23.12
CA ALA A 83 43.18 4.91 22.06
C ALA A 83 41.86 4.17 22.40
N ILE A 84 41.55 3.95 23.69
CA ILE A 84 40.41 3.19 24.13
C ILE A 84 39.09 3.90 23.77
N PRO A 85 38.85 5.18 24.11
CA PRO A 85 37.64 5.89 23.75
C PRO A 85 37.45 5.98 22.24
N LEU A 86 38.54 6.15 21.47
CA LEU A 86 38.48 6.14 20.01
C LEU A 86 38.02 4.77 19.47
N TRP A 87 38.58 3.68 19.98
CA TRP A 87 38.19 2.32 19.63
C TRP A 87 36.71 2.05 19.93
N ASN A 88 36.26 2.43 21.13
CA ASN A 88 34.86 2.29 21.53
C ASN A 88 33.91 3.09 20.66
N ALA A 89 34.28 4.31 20.27
CA ALA A 89 33.48 5.13 19.36
C ALA A 89 33.39 4.52 17.94
N ILE A 90 34.53 4.04 17.40
CA ILE A 90 34.57 3.42 16.06
C ILE A 90 33.73 2.12 16.01
N THR A 91 33.90 1.24 17.00
CA THR A 91 33.16 -0.03 17.03
C THR A 91 31.68 0.18 17.17
N ARG A 92 31.25 1.14 18.00
CA ARG A 92 29.84 1.49 18.19
C ARG A 92 29.24 2.14 16.96
N LEU A 93 29.92 3.11 16.38
CA LEU A 93 29.51 3.73 15.13
C LEU A 93 29.38 2.68 14.01
N GLY A 94 30.38 1.80 13.89
CA GLY A 94 30.34 0.71 12.91
C GLY A 94 29.13 -0.20 13.10
N PHE A 95 28.84 -0.57 14.35
CA PHE A 95 27.67 -1.39 14.68
C PHE A 95 26.35 -0.69 14.30
N PHE A 96 26.17 0.59 14.66
CA PHE A 96 24.96 1.36 14.32
C PHE A 96 24.79 1.52 12.79
N ILE A 97 25.89 1.77 12.06
CA ILE A 97 25.86 1.86 10.60
C ILE A 97 25.48 0.52 9.98
N VAL A 98 26.05 -0.59 10.43
CA VAL A 98 25.71 -1.93 9.94
C VAL A 98 24.21 -2.21 10.15
N VAL A 99 23.66 -1.92 11.33
CA VAL A 99 22.22 -2.09 11.59
C VAL A 99 21.39 -1.21 10.66
N SER A 100 21.77 0.06 10.45
CA SER A 100 21.08 0.97 9.53
C SER A 100 21.04 0.44 8.09
N ILE A 101 22.18 -0.09 7.60
CA ILE A 101 22.29 -0.69 6.27
C ILE A 101 21.42 -1.94 6.16
N LEU A 102 21.50 -2.86 7.15
CA LEU A 102 20.75 -4.11 7.14
C LEU A 102 19.23 -3.85 7.15
N LEU A 103 18.76 -2.96 8.02
CA LEU A 103 17.34 -2.61 8.09
C LEU A 103 16.82 -1.97 6.81
N THR A 104 17.59 -1.06 6.20
CA THR A 104 17.22 -0.44 4.93
C THR A 104 17.20 -1.46 3.79
N ARG A 105 18.16 -2.39 3.73
CA ARG A 105 18.19 -3.47 2.74
C ARG A 105 17.04 -4.45 2.95
N LEU A 106 16.76 -4.83 4.19
CA LEU A 106 15.63 -5.70 4.55
C LEU A 106 14.29 -5.08 4.11
N LYS A 107 14.07 -3.80 4.43
CA LYS A 107 12.87 -3.08 3.98
C LYS A 107 12.73 -3.12 2.46
N LYS A 108 13.80 -2.81 1.72
CA LYS A 108 13.78 -2.87 0.24
C LYS A 108 13.49 -4.28 -0.28
N ALA A 109 14.08 -5.32 0.32
CA ALA A 109 13.82 -6.70 -0.08
C ALA A 109 12.34 -7.08 0.13
N LEU A 110 11.75 -6.71 1.28
CA LEU A 110 10.34 -6.91 1.56
C LEU A 110 9.41 -6.12 0.61
N GLU A 111 9.80 -4.89 0.24
CA GLU A 111 9.06 -4.09 -0.74
C GLU A 111 9.10 -4.72 -2.14
N VAL A 112 10.26 -5.24 -2.55
CA VAL A 112 10.41 -5.96 -3.83
C VAL A 112 9.56 -7.23 -3.83
N GLU A 113 9.62 -8.03 -2.77
CA GLU A 113 8.80 -9.25 -2.64
C GLU A 113 7.31 -8.92 -2.71
N ARG A 114 6.84 -7.93 -1.95
CA ARG A 114 5.45 -7.44 -2.02
C ARG A 114 5.08 -6.94 -3.42
N SER A 115 6.01 -6.27 -4.11
CA SER A 115 5.77 -5.78 -5.46
C SER A 115 5.73 -6.89 -6.53
N GLN A 116 6.30 -8.05 -6.24
CA GLN A 116 6.22 -9.23 -7.12
C GLN A 116 4.95 -10.04 -6.90
N ALA A 117 4.28 -9.88 -5.76
CA ALA A 117 2.97 -10.47 -5.54
C ALA A 117 2.00 -9.95 -6.61
N ARG A 118 1.31 -10.88 -7.29
CA ARG A 118 0.31 -10.53 -8.33
C ARG A 118 -1.09 -10.38 -7.76
N SER A 119 -1.30 -10.87 -6.55
CA SER A 119 -2.60 -10.88 -5.89
C SER A 119 -2.68 -9.84 -4.79
N ASP A 120 -3.86 -9.29 -4.58
CA ASP A 120 -4.20 -8.48 -3.41
C ASP A 120 -4.18 -9.35 -2.16
N PHE A 121 -3.47 -8.93 -1.13
CA PHE A 121 -3.22 -9.74 0.08
C PHE A 121 -4.50 -10.04 0.89
N LEU A 122 -5.51 -9.18 0.78
CA LEU A 122 -6.76 -9.33 1.52
C LEU A 122 -7.75 -10.22 0.78
N THR A 123 -7.94 -9.96 -0.51
CA THR A 123 -9.03 -10.55 -1.30
C THR A 123 -8.59 -11.72 -2.17
N GLY A 124 -7.28 -11.87 -2.43
CA GLY A 124 -6.72 -12.95 -3.27
C GLY A 124 -6.89 -12.75 -4.78
N VAL A 125 -7.69 -11.80 -5.25
CA VAL A 125 -7.80 -11.43 -6.67
C VAL A 125 -6.56 -10.65 -7.13
N LEU A 126 -6.46 -10.31 -8.40
CA LEU A 126 -5.33 -9.53 -8.91
C LEU A 126 -5.22 -8.19 -8.16
N ASN A 127 -3.99 -7.75 -7.90
CA ASN A 127 -3.74 -6.39 -7.43
C ASN A 127 -3.66 -5.41 -8.61
N SER A 128 -3.68 -4.11 -8.34
CA SER A 128 -3.65 -3.04 -9.33
C SER A 128 -2.48 -3.20 -10.33
N ARG A 129 -1.28 -3.56 -9.87
CA ARG A 129 -0.09 -3.74 -10.73
C ARG A 129 -0.23 -4.92 -11.68
N ALA A 130 -0.70 -6.06 -11.18
CA ALA A 130 -0.90 -7.25 -12.01
C ALA A 130 -2.02 -7.03 -13.02
N PHE A 131 -3.05 -6.28 -12.64
CA PHE A 131 -4.12 -5.85 -13.52
C PHE A 131 -3.60 -4.97 -14.66
N ASP A 132 -2.79 -3.95 -14.37
CA ASP A 132 -2.21 -3.06 -15.40
C ASP A 132 -1.40 -3.84 -16.44
N GLN A 133 -0.55 -4.78 -16.00
CA GLN A 133 0.24 -5.64 -16.89
C GLN A 133 -0.65 -6.51 -17.79
N LEU A 134 -1.69 -7.11 -17.22
CA LEU A 134 -2.63 -7.96 -17.96
C LEU A 134 -3.48 -7.13 -18.92
N ALA A 135 -4.04 -6.02 -18.47
CA ALA A 135 -4.86 -5.12 -19.29
C ALA A 135 -4.04 -4.58 -20.47
N THR A 136 -2.78 -4.19 -20.25
CA THR A 136 -1.88 -3.79 -21.35
C THR A 136 -1.71 -4.92 -22.38
N THR A 137 -1.56 -6.16 -21.94
CA THR A 137 -1.44 -7.32 -22.84
C THR A 137 -2.73 -7.56 -23.62
N GLU A 138 -3.88 -7.50 -22.96
CA GLU A 138 -5.18 -7.71 -23.61
C GLU A 138 -5.58 -6.55 -24.54
N ILE A 139 -5.18 -5.31 -24.24
CA ILE A 139 -5.31 -4.16 -25.16
C ILE A 139 -4.52 -4.42 -26.45
N GLN A 140 -3.27 -4.88 -26.36
CA GLN A 140 -2.45 -5.23 -27.53
C GLN A 140 -3.06 -6.38 -28.32
N ARG A 141 -3.63 -7.38 -27.62
CA ARG A 141 -4.31 -8.52 -28.23
C ARG A 141 -5.59 -8.09 -28.96
N SER A 142 -6.43 -7.28 -28.30
CA SER A 142 -7.64 -6.68 -28.88
C SER A 142 -7.30 -5.89 -30.16
N SER A 143 -6.23 -5.07 -30.12
CA SER A 143 -5.74 -4.34 -31.29
C SER A 143 -5.30 -5.23 -32.45
N ARG A 144 -4.63 -6.35 -32.14
CA ARG A 144 -4.12 -7.26 -33.16
C ARG A 144 -5.21 -8.04 -33.88
N TYR A 145 -6.23 -8.45 -33.14
CA TYR A 145 -7.26 -9.38 -33.64
C TYR A 145 -8.62 -8.69 -33.90
N ASP A 146 -8.70 -7.38 -33.66
CA ASP A 146 -9.93 -6.58 -33.81
C ASP A 146 -11.10 -7.13 -32.99
N HIS A 147 -10.79 -7.65 -31.77
CA HIS A 147 -11.78 -8.16 -30.84
C HIS A 147 -12.17 -7.09 -29.82
N PRO A 148 -13.47 -6.99 -29.44
CA PRO A 148 -13.91 -6.04 -28.44
C PRO A 148 -13.32 -6.38 -27.07
N LEU A 149 -13.04 -5.35 -26.26
CA LEU A 149 -12.56 -5.45 -24.89
C LEU A 149 -13.44 -4.57 -24.00
N THR A 150 -13.93 -5.12 -22.89
CA THR A 150 -14.78 -4.36 -21.97
C THR A 150 -14.18 -4.32 -20.58
N LEU A 151 -14.15 -3.13 -19.98
CA LEU A 151 -13.78 -2.90 -18.59
C LEU A 151 -15.00 -2.45 -17.78
N ALA A 152 -15.26 -3.12 -16.66
CA ALA A 152 -16.14 -2.65 -15.61
C ALA A 152 -15.31 -2.15 -14.41
N TYR A 153 -15.52 -0.90 -14.02
CA TYR A 153 -14.97 -0.30 -12.81
C TYR A 153 -16.07 -0.28 -11.75
N ILE A 154 -15.82 -0.90 -10.62
CA ILE A 154 -16.81 -1.17 -9.56
C ILE A 154 -16.34 -0.50 -8.28
N ASP A 155 -17.22 0.26 -7.65
CA ASP A 155 -17.00 0.86 -6.34
C ASP A 155 -18.15 0.46 -5.39
N ILE A 156 -17.79 0.10 -4.16
CA ILE A 156 -18.75 -0.30 -3.14
C ILE A 156 -19.31 0.93 -2.44
N ASP A 157 -20.59 1.19 -2.65
CA ASP A 157 -21.27 2.34 -2.08
C ASP A 157 -21.34 2.24 -0.55
N ASN A 158 -21.06 3.35 0.12
CA ASN A 158 -21.13 3.47 1.57
C ASN A 158 -20.19 2.53 2.36
N PHE A 159 -19.13 2.00 1.73
CA PHE A 159 -18.17 1.11 2.38
C PHE A 159 -17.59 1.70 3.67
N LYS A 160 -17.31 3.01 3.68
CA LYS A 160 -16.81 3.69 4.88
C LYS A 160 -17.79 3.58 6.05
N ALA A 161 -19.10 3.67 5.81
CA ALA A 161 -20.11 3.54 6.85
C ALA A 161 -20.08 2.15 7.52
N ILE A 162 -19.80 1.09 6.74
CA ILE A 162 -19.61 -0.27 7.28
C ILE A 162 -18.41 -0.32 8.22
N ASN A 163 -17.28 0.29 7.82
CA ASN A 163 -16.10 0.34 8.69
C ASN A 163 -16.36 1.13 9.98
N ASP A 164 -17.07 2.25 9.86
CA ASP A 164 -17.34 3.14 10.99
C ASP A 164 -18.37 2.52 11.97
N GLU A 165 -19.35 1.74 11.49
CA GLU A 165 -20.43 1.13 12.28
C GLU A 165 -20.07 -0.27 12.79
N PHE A 166 -19.49 -1.14 11.92
CA PHE A 166 -19.27 -2.57 12.21
C PHE A 166 -17.77 -2.92 12.39
N GLY A 167 -16.87 -1.94 12.22
CA GLY A 167 -15.43 -2.12 12.36
C GLY A 167 -14.73 -2.64 11.11
N HIS A 168 -13.42 -2.41 11.04
CA HIS A 168 -12.58 -2.77 9.87
C HIS A 168 -12.58 -4.26 9.54
N SER A 169 -12.73 -5.15 10.53
CA SER A 169 -12.82 -6.60 10.29
C SER A 169 -14.05 -6.99 9.46
N THR A 170 -15.16 -6.27 9.65
CA THR A 170 -16.39 -6.45 8.84
C THR A 170 -16.17 -5.91 7.42
N GLY A 171 -15.54 -4.75 7.28
CA GLY A 171 -15.17 -4.22 5.97
C GLY A 171 -14.25 -5.17 5.19
N ASP A 172 -13.27 -5.76 5.85
CA ASP A 172 -12.38 -6.77 5.26
C ASP A 172 -13.15 -8.03 4.80
N ALA A 173 -14.10 -8.50 5.60
CA ALA A 173 -14.96 -9.62 5.24
C ALA A 173 -15.87 -9.30 4.04
N LEU A 174 -16.39 -8.07 3.97
CA LEU A 174 -17.17 -7.57 2.84
C LEU A 174 -16.36 -7.56 1.57
N LEU A 175 -15.15 -6.99 1.58
CA LEU A 175 -14.25 -6.95 0.42
C LEU A 175 -13.91 -8.37 -0.08
N LYS A 176 -13.64 -9.31 0.82
CA LYS A 176 -13.43 -10.73 0.48
C LYS A 176 -14.66 -11.36 -0.17
N THR A 177 -15.84 -11.05 0.35
CA THR A 177 -17.10 -11.58 -0.20
C THR A 177 -17.32 -11.05 -1.62
N VAL A 178 -17.18 -9.74 -1.86
CA VAL A 178 -17.30 -9.14 -3.19
C VAL A 178 -16.32 -9.78 -4.16
N ALA A 179 -15.03 -9.82 -3.80
CA ALA A 179 -13.98 -10.41 -4.66
C ALA A 179 -14.27 -11.86 -5.03
N THR A 180 -14.66 -12.69 -4.05
CA THR A 180 -14.94 -14.11 -4.25
C THR A 180 -16.17 -14.31 -5.10
N THR A 181 -17.23 -13.53 -4.87
CA THR A 181 -18.47 -13.58 -5.67
C THR A 181 -18.19 -13.25 -7.12
N ILE A 182 -17.45 -12.17 -7.39
CA ILE A 182 -17.07 -11.81 -8.76
C ILE A 182 -16.21 -12.90 -9.39
N PHE A 183 -15.11 -13.29 -8.72
CA PHE A 183 -14.16 -14.27 -9.26
C PHE A 183 -14.81 -15.61 -9.64
N ASN A 184 -15.68 -16.15 -8.79
CA ASN A 184 -16.34 -17.44 -9.01
C ASN A 184 -17.38 -17.39 -10.14
N ASN A 185 -17.80 -16.21 -10.56
CA ASN A 185 -18.82 -16.02 -11.61
C ASN A 185 -18.25 -15.47 -12.93
N LEU A 186 -16.94 -15.36 -13.05
CA LEU A 186 -16.24 -15.00 -14.28
C LEU A 186 -15.76 -16.24 -15.05
N ARG A 187 -15.54 -16.07 -16.36
CA ARG A 187 -14.87 -17.06 -17.21
C ARG A 187 -13.37 -17.07 -16.91
N LYS A 188 -12.67 -18.15 -17.24
CA LYS A 188 -11.20 -18.25 -17.09
C LYS A 188 -10.42 -17.21 -17.91
N SER A 189 -11.01 -16.68 -18.97
CA SER A 189 -10.44 -15.63 -19.81
C SER A 189 -10.62 -14.23 -19.27
N ASP A 190 -11.50 -14.05 -18.28
CA ASP A 190 -11.82 -12.76 -17.71
C ASP A 190 -11.02 -12.55 -16.43
N TYR A 191 -10.79 -11.30 -16.08
CA TYR A 191 -9.95 -10.95 -14.94
C TYR A 191 -10.71 -10.06 -13.96
N VAL A 192 -10.51 -10.32 -12.68
CA VAL A 192 -10.94 -9.42 -11.60
C VAL A 192 -9.73 -8.97 -10.79
N ALA A 193 -9.69 -7.69 -10.46
CA ALA A 193 -8.67 -7.07 -9.65
C ALA A 193 -9.26 -6.14 -8.60
N ARG A 194 -8.55 -5.97 -7.49
CA ARG A 194 -8.78 -4.88 -6.57
C ARG A 194 -7.76 -3.78 -6.85
N LEU A 195 -8.24 -2.60 -7.22
CA LEU A 195 -7.39 -1.47 -7.58
C LEU A 195 -6.93 -0.68 -6.36
N GLY A 196 -7.75 -0.61 -5.32
CA GLY A 196 -7.45 0.02 -4.05
C GLY A 196 -8.70 0.19 -3.21
N GLY A 197 -8.58 0.34 -1.90
CA GLY A 197 -9.73 0.60 -1.03
C GLY A 197 -10.91 -0.35 -1.26
N ASP A 198 -12.01 0.21 -1.73
CA ASP A 198 -13.28 -0.43 -2.07
C ASP A 198 -13.53 -0.54 -3.59
N GLU A 199 -12.48 -0.31 -4.40
CA GLU A 199 -12.55 -0.27 -5.85
C GLU A 199 -12.06 -1.57 -6.49
N PHE A 200 -12.87 -2.11 -7.42
CA PHE A 200 -12.57 -3.31 -8.18
C PHE A 200 -12.64 -3.03 -9.70
N ALA A 201 -11.89 -3.80 -10.46
CA ALA A 201 -11.95 -3.82 -11.91
C ALA A 201 -12.24 -5.22 -12.42
N VAL A 202 -13.12 -5.33 -13.42
CA VAL A 202 -13.39 -6.57 -14.15
C VAL A 202 -13.11 -6.34 -15.62
N LEU A 203 -12.14 -7.07 -16.17
CA LEU A 203 -11.79 -7.03 -17.59
C LEU A 203 -12.41 -8.23 -18.30
N LEU A 204 -13.34 -7.98 -19.18
CA LEU A 204 -14.02 -8.97 -20.02
C LEU A 204 -13.38 -9.00 -21.39
N THR A 205 -12.66 -10.07 -21.67
CA THR A 205 -11.97 -10.24 -22.95
C THR A 205 -12.93 -10.69 -24.04
N GLU A 206 -12.71 -10.23 -25.27
CA GLU A 206 -13.50 -10.60 -26.47
C GLU A 206 -15.02 -10.45 -26.22
N THR A 207 -15.42 -9.41 -25.48
CA THR A 207 -16.81 -9.22 -25.04
C THR A 207 -17.32 -7.84 -25.44
N GLY A 208 -18.36 -7.82 -26.28
CA GLY A 208 -19.03 -6.60 -26.75
C GLY A 208 -20.06 -6.07 -25.75
N ALA A 209 -20.60 -4.87 -26.01
CA ALA A 209 -21.40 -4.08 -25.09
C ALA A 209 -22.63 -4.81 -24.49
N GLU A 210 -23.45 -5.46 -25.34
CA GLU A 210 -24.64 -6.18 -24.87
C GLU A 210 -24.28 -7.35 -23.95
N SER A 211 -23.33 -8.18 -24.37
CA SER A 211 -22.86 -9.32 -23.57
C SER A 211 -22.21 -8.89 -22.27
N ALA A 212 -21.43 -7.81 -22.31
CA ALA A 212 -20.78 -7.25 -21.12
C ALA A 212 -21.82 -6.74 -20.11
N LEU A 213 -22.85 -6.02 -20.58
CA LEU A 213 -23.91 -5.51 -19.71
C LEU A 213 -24.65 -6.67 -19.01
N ILE A 214 -24.95 -7.76 -19.72
CA ILE A 214 -25.58 -8.96 -19.14
C ILE A 214 -24.69 -9.57 -18.07
N VAL A 215 -23.39 -9.72 -18.34
CA VAL A 215 -22.45 -10.30 -17.37
C VAL A 215 -22.34 -9.41 -16.14
N VAL A 216 -22.16 -8.09 -16.30
CA VAL A 216 -21.95 -7.15 -15.21
C VAL A 216 -23.22 -7.00 -14.36
N ALA A 217 -24.43 -6.93 -14.99
CA ALA A 217 -25.68 -6.90 -14.27
C ALA A 217 -25.91 -8.16 -13.42
N ARG A 218 -25.54 -9.34 -13.94
CA ARG A 218 -25.57 -10.58 -13.17
C ARG A 218 -24.59 -10.54 -12.00
N LEU A 219 -23.37 -10.03 -12.19
CA LEU A 219 -22.38 -9.90 -11.11
C LEU A 219 -22.87 -8.95 -10.02
N GLN A 220 -23.45 -7.81 -10.40
CA GLN A 220 -24.05 -6.85 -9.47
C GLN A 220 -25.14 -7.53 -8.63
N ALA A 221 -26.11 -8.19 -9.25
CA ALA A 221 -27.21 -8.88 -8.55
C ALA A 221 -26.68 -9.94 -7.56
N LEU A 222 -25.66 -10.74 -7.95
CA LEU A 222 -25.07 -11.74 -7.08
C LEU A 222 -24.31 -11.10 -5.89
N VAL A 223 -23.63 -9.99 -6.09
CA VAL A 223 -22.99 -9.25 -5.00
C VAL A 223 -24.05 -8.71 -4.06
N GLU A 224 -25.11 -8.10 -4.57
CA GLU A 224 -26.21 -7.59 -3.75
C GLU A 224 -26.91 -8.68 -2.94
N GLU A 225 -27.15 -9.86 -3.51
CA GLU A 225 -27.69 -11.03 -2.79
C GLU A 225 -26.81 -11.39 -1.59
N GLN A 226 -25.50 -11.43 -1.77
CA GLN A 226 -24.55 -11.70 -0.69
C GLN A 226 -24.54 -10.58 0.38
N MET A 227 -24.70 -9.32 -0.03
CA MET A 227 -24.80 -8.20 0.92
C MET A 227 -26.08 -8.29 1.76
N GLN A 228 -27.21 -8.66 1.14
CA GLN A 228 -28.48 -8.84 1.81
C GLN A 228 -28.44 -10.03 2.80
N GLU A 229 -27.89 -11.17 2.41
CA GLU A 229 -27.73 -12.35 3.28
C GLU A 229 -26.94 -12.00 4.56
N LYS A 230 -25.89 -11.18 4.41
CA LYS A 230 -25.04 -10.76 5.52
C LYS A 230 -25.56 -9.52 6.26
N ARG A 231 -26.67 -8.94 5.79
CA ARG A 231 -27.29 -7.72 6.32
C ARG A 231 -26.34 -6.52 6.29
N TRP A 232 -25.52 -6.41 5.24
CA TRP A 232 -24.67 -5.25 5.01
C TRP A 232 -25.39 -4.27 4.08
N PRO A 233 -25.73 -3.04 4.55
CA PRO A 233 -26.51 -2.07 3.78
C PRO A 233 -25.62 -1.32 2.76
N VAL A 234 -25.04 -2.04 1.81
CA VAL A 234 -24.20 -1.50 0.74
C VAL A 234 -24.69 -1.96 -0.63
N THR A 235 -24.46 -1.15 -1.63
CA THR A 235 -24.70 -1.40 -3.04
C THR A 235 -23.41 -1.23 -3.84
N THR A 236 -23.47 -1.35 -5.15
CA THR A 236 -22.30 -1.13 -6.02
C THR A 236 -22.64 -0.16 -7.15
N SER A 237 -21.77 0.83 -7.35
CA SER A 237 -21.81 1.73 -8.52
C SER A 237 -20.80 1.27 -9.55
N ILE A 238 -21.24 1.05 -10.79
CA ILE A 238 -20.43 0.42 -11.84
C ILE A 238 -20.36 1.29 -13.07
N GLY A 239 -19.13 1.57 -13.54
CA GLY A 239 -18.87 2.18 -14.83
C GLY A 239 -18.39 1.14 -15.83
N LEU A 240 -19.05 1.01 -16.99
CA LEU A 240 -18.74 0.03 -18.01
C LEU A 240 -18.27 0.72 -19.29
N VAL A 241 -17.12 0.33 -19.80
CA VAL A 241 -16.59 0.83 -21.07
C VAL A 241 -16.30 -0.34 -22.00
N THR A 242 -17.00 -0.39 -23.14
CA THR A 242 -16.71 -1.35 -24.19
C THR A 242 -15.90 -0.67 -25.29
N CYS A 243 -14.71 -1.17 -25.54
CA CYS A 243 -13.82 -0.71 -26.60
C CYS A 243 -14.00 -1.57 -27.83
N LEU A 244 -14.56 -0.99 -28.91
CA LEU A 244 -14.62 -1.60 -30.26
C LEU A 244 -13.29 -1.38 -30.98
N LYS A 245 -12.53 -0.34 -30.59
CA LYS A 245 -11.15 -0.11 -31.00
C LYS A 245 -10.29 -0.02 -29.75
N SER A 246 -9.05 -0.46 -29.85
CA SER A 246 -8.14 -0.48 -28.71
C SER A 246 -7.94 0.91 -28.11
N PRO A 247 -8.07 1.06 -26.81
CA PRO A 247 -7.72 2.31 -26.12
C PRO A 247 -6.19 2.51 -26.18
N PRO A 248 -5.72 3.76 -26.09
CA PRO A 248 -4.28 4.06 -26.19
C PRO A 248 -3.45 3.52 -25.01
N SER A 249 -4.06 3.32 -23.84
CA SER A 249 -3.40 2.80 -22.65
C SER A 249 -4.40 2.23 -21.66
N THR A 250 -3.90 1.44 -20.70
CA THR A 250 -4.67 0.96 -19.55
C THR A 250 -5.20 2.12 -18.70
N ASP A 251 -4.37 3.14 -18.45
CA ASP A 251 -4.78 4.33 -17.69
C ASP A 251 -6.00 5.02 -18.32
N ARG A 252 -5.99 5.16 -19.66
CA ARG A 252 -7.12 5.78 -20.35
C ARG A 252 -8.38 4.91 -20.28
N LEU A 253 -8.22 3.59 -20.37
CA LEU A 253 -9.33 2.64 -20.23
C LEU A 253 -9.95 2.73 -18.83
N ILE A 254 -9.11 2.71 -17.78
CA ILE A 254 -9.55 2.87 -16.40
C ILE A 254 -10.23 4.23 -16.20
N GLN A 255 -9.62 5.31 -16.67
CA GLN A 255 -10.19 6.64 -16.54
C GLN A 255 -11.59 6.74 -17.15
N MET A 256 -11.78 6.19 -18.35
CA MET A 256 -13.11 6.20 -19.01
C MET A 256 -14.14 5.42 -18.21
N ALA A 257 -13.76 4.29 -17.61
CA ALA A 257 -14.66 3.49 -16.80
C ALA A 257 -14.98 4.17 -15.44
N ASP A 258 -14.01 4.81 -14.81
CA ASP A 258 -14.18 5.62 -13.60
C ASP A 258 -15.13 6.81 -13.85
N GLU A 259 -14.98 7.51 -14.99
CA GLU A 259 -15.91 8.58 -15.40
C GLU A 259 -17.36 8.08 -15.45
N GLN A 260 -17.61 6.86 -15.96
CA GLN A 260 -18.95 6.26 -15.99
C GLN A 260 -19.43 5.84 -14.59
N MET A 261 -18.58 5.26 -13.76
CA MET A 261 -18.89 4.92 -12.38
C MET A 261 -19.26 6.18 -11.57
N TYR A 262 -18.55 7.28 -11.79
CA TYR A 262 -18.87 8.56 -11.16
C TYR A 262 -20.23 9.12 -11.59
N VAL A 263 -20.64 8.92 -12.85
CA VAL A 263 -22.02 9.26 -13.30
C VAL A 263 -23.04 8.46 -12.53
N CYS A 264 -22.81 7.16 -12.32
CA CYS A 264 -23.67 6.31 -11.52
C CYS A 264 -23.79 6.83 -10.07
N LYS A 265 -22.66 7.13 -9.42
CA LYS A 265 -22.66 7.70 -8.05
C LYS A 265 -23.48 9.00 -7.94
N ARG A 266 -23.43 9.86 -8.94
CA ARG A 266 -24.21 11.11 -8.97
C ARG A 266 -25.69 10.91 -9.25
N SER A 267 -26.07 9.83 -9.91
CA SER A 267 -27.46 9.51 -10.27
C SER A 267 -28.25 8.80 -9.13
N GLY A 268 -27.62 8.60 -7.97
CA GLY A 268 -28.27 7.96 -6.81
C GLY A 268 -27.60 6.69 -6.35
N LYS A 269 -26.47 6.31 -6.95
CA LYS A 269 -25.74 5.05 -6.69
C LYS A 269 -26.50 3.82 -7.18
N ASP A 270 -26.01 2.62 -6.90
CA ASP A 270 -26.67 1.35 -7.18
C ASP A 270 -27.11 1.23 -8.66
N CYS A 271 -26.19 1.43 -9.56
CA CYS A 271 -26.46 1.39 -11.00
C CYS A 271 -25.25 0.97 -11.82
N ILE A 272 -25.51 0.66 -13.09
CA ILE A 272 -24.51 0.45 -14.13
C ILE A 272 -24.66 1.57 -15.15
N HIS A 273 -23.61 2.35 -15.36
CA HIS A 273 -23.57 3.32 -16.45
C HIS A 273 -22.56 2.88 -17.51
N SER A 274 -22.95 2.85 -18.78
CA SER A 274 -22.12 2.27 -19.83
C SER A 274 -21.87 3.23 -20.99
N THR A 275 -20.70 3.08 -21.62
CA THR A 275 -20.34 3.80 -22.85
C THR A 275 -19.56 2.90 -23.81
N ILE A 276 -19.54 3.27 -25.09
CA ILE A 276 -18.79 2.56 -26.12
C ILE A 276 -17.69 3.49 -26.65
N TYR A 277 -16.47 3.00 -26.62
CA TYR A 277 -15.31 3.67 -27.20
C TYR A 277 -15.06 3.14 -28.63
N THR A 278 -15.06 4.04 -29.59
CA THR A 278 -14.91 3.73 -31.05
C THR A 278 -13.58 4.23 -31.62
N GLY A 279 -12.71 4.85 -30.78
CA GLY A 279 -11.42 5.43 -31.20
C GLY A 279 -11.39 6.93 -31.27
#